data_033c521be77938c07149b9cc4786c485
#
_entry.id   033c521be77938c07149b9cc4786c485
#
_cell.length_a   1.000
_cell.length_b   1.000
_cell.length_c   1.000
_cell.angle_alpha   90.00
_cell.angle_beta   90.00
_cell.angle_gamma   90.00
#
_symmetry.space_group_name_H-M   'P 1'
#
loop_
_entity.id
_entity.type
_entity.pdbx_description
1 polymer ?
#
loop_
_entity_poly.entity_id
_entity_poly.type
_entity_poly.pdbx_seq_one_letter_code
_entity_poly.pdbx_strand_id
1 'polypeptide(L)'
;MPNHHSVTAALIYISFVCLVSLVHLYRKYAAGLSRIPSAHWTCSFSPVWILWQRYHGKELKAVLAAHKRLGKIVRVGPKEISISDFETGVSQVYNAGFEKPHYFDFFQYYGYASHYSSN
;
A
#
# COMPACT_ATOMS: atom_id res chain seq x y z
N MET A 1 -31.52 -27.03 24.14
CA MET A 1 -31.81 -25.69 23.62
C MET A 1 -30.56 -24.82 23.75
N PRO A 2 -30.12 -24.15 22.70
CA PRO A 2 -29.00 -23.21 22.81
C PRO A 2 -29.39 -22.07 23.76
N ASN A 3 -28.53 -21.78 24.72
CA ASN A 3 -28.74 -20.66 25.64
C ASN A 3 -28.78 -19.33 24.88
N HIS A 4 -29.64 -18.41 25.27
CA HIS A 4 -29.73 -17.09 24.63
C HIS A 4 -28.37 -16.40 24.52
N HIS A 5 -27.48 -16.59 25.47
CA HIS A 5 -26.10 -16.06 25.43
C HIS A 5 -25.23 -16.65 24.31
N SER A 6 -25.42 -17.92 23.95
CA SER A 6 -24.65 -18.54 22.85
C SER A 6 -25.14 -18.05 21.48
N VAL A 7 -26.44 -17.81 21.32
CA VAL A 7 -27.01 -17.28 20.08
C VAL A 7 -26.58 -15.82 19.87
N THR A 8 -26.62 -15.01 20.90
CA THR A 8 -26.18 -13.60 20.82
C THR A 8 -24.70 -13.50 20.54
N ALA A 9 -23.86 -14.32 21.14
CA ALA A 9 -22.42 -14.37 20.87
C ALA A 9 -22.13 -14.78 19.42
N ALA A 10 -22.86 -15.77 18.89
CA ALA A 10 -22.73 -16.21 17.51
C ALA A 10 -23.11 -15.09 16.51
N LEU A 11 -24.20 -14.36 16.78
CA LEU A 11 -24.64 -13.24 15.94
C LEU A 11 -23.63 -12.10 15.93
N ILE A 12 -23.06 -11.76 17.09
CA ILE A 12 -22.02 -10.74 17.20
C ILE A 12 -20.79 -11.15 16.40
N TYR A 13 -20.36 -12.42 16.51
CA TYR A 13 -19.22 -12.93 15.76
C TYR A 13 -19.44 -12.89 14.25
N ILE A 14 -20.60 -13.33 13.76
CA ILE A 14 -20.96 -13.29 12.33
C ILE A 14 -21.01 -11.84 11.83
N SER A 15 -21.62 -10.93 12.59
CA SER A 15 -21.67 -9.51 12.25
C SER A 15 -20.26 -8.90 12.13
N PHE A 16 -19.37 -9.22 13.05
CA PHE A 16 -17.99 -8.78 13.02
C PHE A 16 -17.24 -9.31 11.79
N VAL A 17 -17.37 -10.59 11.47
CA VAL A 17 -16.77 -11.20 10.28
C VAL A 17 -17.30 -10.57 9.00
N CYS A 18 -18.61 -10.34 8.90
CA CYS A 18 -19.21 -9.64 7.76
C CYS A 18 -18.68 -8.22 7.60
N LEU A 19 -18.57 -7.46 8.69
CA LEU A 19 -18.06 -6.09 8.67
C LEU A 19 -16.61 -6.05 8.19
N VAL A 20 -15.77 -6.92 8.73
CA VAL A 20 -14.35 -7.03 8.32
C VAL A 20 -14.25 -7.41 6.84
N SER A 21 -15.06 -8.36 6.38
CA SER A 21 -15.10 -8.77 4.97
C SER A 21 -15.53 -7.64 4.04
N LEU A 22 -16.54 -6.87 4.41
CA LEU A 22 -17.02 -5.70 3.65
C LEU A 22 -15.96 -4.60 3.56
N VAL A 23 -15.31 -4.28 4.67
CA VAL A 23 -14.22 -3.29 4.70
C VAL A 23 -13.05 -3.77 3.82
N HIS A 24 -12.74 -5.05 3.85
CA HIS A 24 -11.71 -5.64 3.02
C HIS A 24 -12.03 -5.54 1.52
N LEU A 25 -13.24 -5.92 1.12
CA LEU A 25 -13.70 -5.81 -0.26
C LEU A 25 -13.73 -4.34 -0.72
N TYR A 26 -14.23 -3.44 0.11
CA TYR A 26 -14.24 -2.01 -0.19
C TYR A 26 -12.84 -1.48 -0.44
N ARG A 27 -11.88 -1.77 0.44
CA ARG A 27 -10.47 -1.36 0.26
C ARG A 27 -9.83 -1.96 -0.98
N LYS A 28 -10.18 -3.18 -1.35
CA LYS A 28 -9.66 -3.85 -2.53
C LYS A 28 -10.16 -3.21 -3.83
N TYR A 29 -11.45 -2.89 -3.91
CA TYR A 29 -12.10 -2.44 -5.15
C TYR A 29 -12.23 -0.92 -5.27
N ALA A 30 -12.42 -0.20 -4.18
CA ALA A 30 -12.58 1.25 -4.20
C ALA A 30 -11.24 2.02 -4.30
N ALA A 31 -10.13 1.42 -3.90
CA ALA A 31 -8.82 2.02 -4.17
C ALA A 31 -8.52 1.91 -5.67
N GLY A 32 -8.34 3.05 -6.36
CA GLY A 32 -8.05 3.11 -7.80
C GLY A 32 -6.83 2.30 -8.27
N LEU A 33 -6.13 1.68 -7.34
CA LEU A 33 -4.97 0.81 -7.56
C LEU A 33 -5.35 -0.67 -7.82
N SER A 34 -6.63 -1.01 -7.92
CA SER A 34 -7.08 -2.40 -8.12
C SER A 34 -6.62 -3.02 -9.46
N ARG A 35 -6.34 -2.17 -10.45
CA ARG A 35 -5.84 -2.61 -11.76
C ARG A 35 -4.35 -2.92 -11.79
N ILE A 36 -3.60 -2.49 -10.77
CA ILE A 36 -2.16 -2.71 -10.69
C ILE A 36 -1.90 -4.09 -10.07
N PRO A 37 -1.05 -4.93 -10.70
CA PRO A 37 -0.73 -6.23 -10.15
C PRO A 37 -0.04 -6.09 -8.78
N SER A 38 -0.49 -6.86 -7.81
CA SER A 38 0.02 -6.84 -6.44
C SER A 38 1.15 -7.85 -6.26
N ALA A 39 2.23 -7.44 -5.59
CA ALA A 39 3.35 -8.30 -5.25
C ALA A 39 2.92 -9.48 -4.36
N HIS A 40 1.98 -9.22 -3.47
CA HIS A 40 1.40 -10.19 -2.58
C HIS A 40 -0.09 -9.91 -2.38
N TRP A 41 -0.89 -10.91 -2.05
CA TRP A 41 -2.35 -10.77 -1.86
C TRP A 41 -2.72 -9.78 -0.73
N THR A 42 -1.85 -9.64 0.29
CA THR A 42 -2.06 -8.70 1.40
C THR A 42 -1.86 -7.24 0.99
N CYS A 43 -1.13 -6.96 -0.10
CA CYS A 43 -0.82 -5.59 -0.53
C CYS A 43 -2.07 -4.76 -0.85
N SER A 44 -3.19 -5.41 -1.16
CA SER A 44 -4.44 -4.73 -1.50
C SER A 44 -5.10 -4.06 -0.29
N PHE A 45 -4.87 -4.54 0.92
CA PHE A 45 -5.56 -4.08 2.12
C PHE A 45 -4.64 -3.76 3.31
N SER A 46 -3.43 -4.27 3.33
CA SER A 46 -2.49 -4.08 4.43
C SER A 46 -1.05 -3.91 3.93
N PRO A 47 -0.24 -3.06 4.58
CA PRO A 47 1.17 -2.89 4.26
C PRO A 47 2.06 -3.97 4.90
N VAL A 48 1.49 -5.00 5.53
CA VAL A 48 2.22 -6.01 6.31
C VAL A 48 3.32 -6.68 5.50
N TRP A 49 3.06 -7.02 4.23
CA TRP A 49 4.04 -7.69 3.39
C TRP A 49 5.31 -6.85 3.19
N ILE A 50 5.18 -5.59 2.82
CA ILE A 50 6.33 -4.71 2.58
C ILE A 50 7.06 -4.37 3.88
N LEU A 51 6.33 -4.14 4.97
CA LEU A 51 6.91 -3.90 6.29
C LEU A 51 7.70 -5.11 6.79
N TRP A 52 7.21 -6.31 6.55
CA TRP A 52 7.93 -7.55 6.87
C TRP A 52 9.22 -7.68 6.09
N GLN A 53 9.21 -7.35 4.79
CA GLN A 53 10.41 -7.37 3.97
C GLN A 53 11.42 -6.30 4.42
N ARG A 54 10.95 -5.11 4.80
CA ARG A 54 11.77 -4.03 5.35
C ARG A 54 12.42 -4.44 6.67
N TYR A 55 11.65 -5.02 7.57
CA TYR A 55 12.15 -5.50 8.86
C TYR A 55 13.28 -6.53 8.71
N HIS A 56 13.20 -7.42 7.73
CA HIS A 56 14.22 -8.44 7.46
C HIS A 56 15.35 -7.97 6.52
N GLY A 57 15.34 -6.71 6.08
CA GLY A 57 16.32 -6.19 5.13
C GLY A 57 16.27 -6.83 3.74
N LYS A 58 15.15 -7.43 3.37
CA LYS A 58 14.96 -8.16 2.10
C LYS A 58 14.10 -7.39 1.09
N GLU A 59 13.73 -6.15 1.39
CA GLU A 59 12.83 -5.34 0.57
C GLU A 59 13.28 -5.28 -0.90
N LEU A 60 14.53 -4.92 -1.14
CA LEU A 60 15.06 -4.78 -2.50
C LEU A 60 14.92 -6.08 -3.31
N LYS A 61 15.31 -7.21 -2.73
CA LYS A 61 15.22 -8.52 -3.39
C LYS A 61 13.78 -8.91 -3.68
N ALA A 62 12.88 -8.68 -2.72
CA ALA A 62 11.46 -9.00 -2.83
C ALA A 62 10.78 -8.14 -3.90
N VAL A 63 11.05 -6.83 -3.94
CA VAL A 63 10.50 -5.91 -4.92
C VAL A 63 11.06 -6.21 -6.32
N LEU A 64 12.35 -6.48 -6.47
CA LEU A 64 12.93 -6.87 -7.76
C LEU A 64 12.34 -8.18 -8.28
N ALA A 65 12.13 -9.17 -7.42
CA ALA A 65 11.47 -10.43 -7.79
C ALA A 65 10.03 -10.18 -8.24
N ALA A 66 9.31 -9.29 -7.56
CA ALA A 66 7.96 -8.89 -7.96
C ALA A 66 7.93 -8.21 -9.35
N HIS A 67 8.87 -7.31 -9.63
CA HIS A 67 9.01 -6.68 -10.95
C HIS A 67 9.35 -7.67 -12.06
N LYS A 68 10.23 -8.62 -11.80
CA LYS A 68 10.53 -9.69 -12.76
C LYS A 68 9.31 -10.54 -13.13
N ARG A 69 8.42 -10.74 -12.17
CA ARG A 69 7.21 -11.56 -12.35
C ARG A 69 6.04 -10.78 -12.93
N LEU A 70 5.83 -9.54 -12.49
CA LEU A 70 4.61 -8.77 -12.73
C LEU A 70 4.79 -7.58 -13.68
N GLY A 71 6.02 -7.18 -13.98
CA GLY A 71 6.32 -6.10 -14.90
C GLY A 71 6.77 -4.80 -14.24
N LYS A 72 6.67 -3.70 -14.98
CA LYS A 72 7.27 -2.40 -14.62
C LYS A 72 6.60 -1.69 -13.44
N ILE A 73 5.32 -1.94 -13.21
CA ILE A 73 4.53 -1.30 -12.15
C ILE A 73 3.94 -2.40 -11.27
N VAL A 74 4.24 -2.36 -9.98
CA VAL A 74 3.81 -3.36 -9.01
C VAL A 74 3.28 -2.67 -7.76
N ARG A 75 2.13 -3.13 -7.26
CA ARG A 75 1.57 -2.68 -5.99
C ARG A 75 2.23 -3.44 -4.84
N VAL A 76 2.85 -2.71 -3.93
CA VAL A 76 3.55 -3.26 -2.75
C VAL A 76 2.82 -2.99 -1.45
N GLY A 77 1.81 -2.13 -1.47
CA GLY A 77 0.96 -1.82 -0.32
C GLY A 77 -0.37 -1.24 -0.71
N PRO A 78 -1.27 -0.95 0.25
CA PRO A 78 -2.60 -0.40 -0.03
C PRO A 78 -2.56 0.94 -0.77
N LYS A 79 -1.57 1.76 -0.47
CA LYS A 79 -1.34 3.10 -1.04
C LYS A 79 0.07 3.24 -1.63
N GLU A 80 0.76 2.14 -1.83
CA GLU A 80 2.17 2.15 -2.25
C GLU A 80 2.36 1.30 -3.50
N ILE A 81 2.98 1.90 -4.50
CA ILE A 81 3.35 1.25 -5.76
C ILE A 81 4.86 1.36 -5.97
N SER A 82 5.44 0.37 -6.63
CA SER A 82 6.83 0.38 -7.07
C SER A 82 6.88 0.45 -8.59
N ILE A 83 7.71 1.35 -9.10
CA ILE A 83 7.90 1.57 -10.54
C ILE A 83 9.37 1.29 -10.86
N SER A 84 9.63 0.36 -11.76
CA SER A 84 10.98 -0.02 -12.19
C SER A 84 11.42 0.62 -13.52
N ASP A 85 10.51 1.32 -14.19
CA ASP A 85 10.80 1.98 -15.46
C ASP A 85 11.32 3.39 -15.22
N PHE A 86 12.64 3.57 -15.39
CA PHE A 86 13.28 4.86 -15.16
C PHE A 86 12.95 5.90 -16.23
N GLU A 87 12.83 5.49 -17.49
CA GLU A 87 12.66 6.43 -18.60
C GLU A 87 11.25 7.04 -18.66
N THR A 88 10.22 6.22 -18.47
CA THR A 88 8.82 6.68 -18.58
C THR A 88 8.14 6.86 -17.23
N GLY A 89 8.31 5.92 -16.31
CA GLY A 89 7.60 5.93 -15.03
C GLY A 89 8.17 6.93 -14.03
N VAL A 90 9.47 6.88 -13.79
CA VAL A 90 10.13 7.76 -12.80
C VAL A 90 10.15 9.19 -13.30
N SER A 91 10.45 9.42 -14.59
CA SER A 91 10.45 10.74 -15.19
C SER A 91 9.07 11.41 -15.11
N GLN A 92 7.99 10.66 -15.37
CA GLN A 92 6.63 11.21 -15.26
C GLN A 92 6.28 11.57 -13.82
N VAL A 93 6.64 10.74 -12.83
CA VAL A 93 6.37 11.01 -11.41
C VAL A 93 7.13 12.26 -10.94
N TYR A 94 8.40 12.40 -11.31
CA TYR A 94 9.21 13.55 -10.87
C TYR A 94 8.93 14.84 -11.66
N ASN A 95 8.63 14.74 -12.95
CA ASN A 95 8.46 15.91 -13.81
C ASN A 95 7.00 16.38 -13.92
N ALA A 96 6.04 15.53 -13.59
CA ALA A 96 4.61 15.85 -13.69
C ALA A 96 4.06 16.75 -12.56
N GLY A 97 4.91 17.20 -11.63
CA GLY A 97 4.52 18.12 -10.57
C GLY A 97 3.56 17.54 -9.55
N PHE A 98 3.61 16.23 -9.31
CA PHE A 98 2.82 15.63 -8.24
C PHE A 98 3.17 16.25 -6.88
N GLU A 99 2.15 16.51 -6.09
CA GLU A 99 2.27 17.07 -4.75
C GLU A 99 3.20 16.22 -3.89
N LYS A 100 4.21 16.88 -3.32
CA LYS A 100 5.18 16.19 -2.44
C LYS A 100 4.49 15.85 -1.12
N PRO A 101 4.74 14.65 -0.56
CA PRO A 101 4.21 14.32 0.76
C PRO A 101 4.67 15.34 1.83
N HIS A 102 3.79 15.67 2.77
CA HIS A 102 4.05 16.65 3.86
C HIS A 102 5.32 16.39 4.66
N TYR A 103 5.85 15.17 4.63
CA TYR A 103 7.08 14.87 5.34
C TYR A 103 8.30 15.64 4.78
N PHE A 104 8.25 16.10 3.53
CA PHE A 104 9.29 16.96 2.96
C PHE A 104 9.30 18.37 3.54
N ASP A 105 8.20 18.83 4.15
CA ASP A 105 8.11 20.11 4.82
C ASP A 105 9.03 20.17 6.04
N PHE A 106 9.32 19.02 6.64
CA PHE A 106 10.28 18.88 7.73
C PHE A 106 11.69 19.37 7.36
N PHE A 107 12.11 19.15 6.13
CA PHE A 107 13.43 19.58 5.64
C PHE A 107 13.51 21.09 5.40
N GLN A 108 12.39 21.76 5.18
CA GLN A 108 12.33 23.23 5.07
C GLN A 108 12.57 23.90 6.44
N TYR A 109 12.14 23.26 7.52
CA TYR A 109 12.25 23.80 8.87
C TYR A 109 13.70 23.97 9.32
N TYR A 110 14.64 23.16 8.81
CA TYR A 110 16.07 23.27 9.12
C TYR A 110 16.84 24.25 8.24
N GLY A 111 16.16 25.07 7.43
CA GLY A 111 16.80 26.13 6.63
C GLY A 111 17.63 25.63 5.44
N TYR A 112 17.61 24.35 5.17
CA TYR A 112 18.17 23.76 3.95
C TYR A 112 17.07 23.64 2.91
N ALA A 113 17.01 24.61 1.99
CA ALA A 113 16.28 24.42 0.74
C ALA A 113 16.98 23.30 -0.03
N SER A 114 16.59 22.05 0.22
CA SER A 114 17.07 20.95 -0.62
C SER A 114 16.48 21.15 -2.04
N HIS A 115 17.19 20.73 -3.07
CA HIS A 115 16.68 20.75 -4.46
C HIS A 115 15.31 20.06 -4.62
N TYR A 116 14.84 19.37 -3.61
CA TYR A 116 13.55 18.69 -3.54
C TYR A 116 12.41 19.59 -3.00
N SER A 117 12.72 20.76 -2.45
CA SER A 117 11.73 21.69 -1.89
C SER A 117 11.47 22.93 -2.76
N SER A 118 12.23 23.13 -3.82
CA SER A 118 12.01 24.23 -4.74
C SER A 118 11.05 23.79 -5.83
N ASN A 119 9.83 24.15 -5.64
CA ASN A 119 8.93 24.71 -6.60
C ASN A 119 7.60 24.99 -6.09
#